data_2980b8de3db7fd83a2840d0b205e32e5
#
_entry.id   2980b8de3db7fd83a2840d0b205e32e5
#
_cell.length_a   1.000
_cell.length_b   1.000
_cell.length_c   1.000
_cell.angle_alpha   90.00
_cell.angle_beta   90.00
_cell.angle_gamma   90.00
#
_symmetry.space_group_name_H-M   'P 1'
#
loop_
_entity.id
_entity.type
_entity.pdbx_description
1 polymer ?
#
loop_
_entity_poly.entity_id
_entity_poly.type
_entity_poly.pdbx_seq_one_letter_code
_entity_poly.pdbx_strand_id
1 'polypeptide(L)'
;MGAASGSAVCIANVLNNCMRYDNLDVIEDGYGINLLPLALFASQTYENAERFRPKSVSIDSYSSKDIDLLSKMHKAICIIQFKLEGQLIARHPEFNMGDRDLLSQINFKDMTITIDGTEHYLLDTEFPTVDPEEPTKLTSEEEKLMKKLVHAFMNSEKLQKHIHFLLTSGSMYLCFNDNLLFHGCVPLNEDGSLMEFKLNNALFKGKELFDHCDKIVRRAFSTDQNSSKKAYGQDFLWFLWCGRNSPLFGRDHITTFERYFIAAPETHNEQKNAYYQYYSEEKFCIELLKEFGITNKNAKIVNGHIPVRVRNGEGPLKANGKLVVIDGGFCKAYQSVTGIAGYTMFFSSHGIRISAHQPWCGLEESLKDNTDISSETVIRDNFPERILVGSTDTGKILKENIEELEALLTAYRTGVLPQIYKK
;
A
#
# COMPACT_ATOMS: atom_id res chain seq x y z
N MET A 1 -7.76 -0.38 1.45
CA MET A 1 -8.47 -1.58 1.95
C MET A 1 -8.74 -1.46 3.46
N GLY A 2 -7.76 -1.24 4.32
CA GLY A 2 -7.96 -1.19 5.77
C GLY A 2 -9.05 -0.23 6.25
N ALA A 3 -9.06 1.01 5.76
CA ALA A 3 -10.10 1.98 6.09
C ALA A 3 -11.52 1.52 5.69
N ALA A 4 -11.67 0.90 4.52
CA ALA A 4 -12.96 0.39 4.04
C ALA A 4 -13.42 -0.88 4.79
N SER A 5 -12.53 -1.60 5.45
CA SER A 5 -12.88 -2.73 6.32
C SER A 5 -13.50 -2.28 7.66
N GLY A 6 -13.42 -0.99 7.98
CA GLY A 6 -13.84 -0.41 9.24
C GLY A 6 -12.75 -0.37 10.31
N SER A 7 -11.48 -0.58 9.95
CA SER A 7 -10.35 -0.43 10.86
C SER A 7 -10.13 1.04 11.22
N ALA A 8 -10.36 1.40 12.47
CA ALA A 8 -10.23 2.78 12.94
C ALA A 8 -8.80 3.32 12.77
N VAL A 9 -7.78 2.50 13.08
CA VAL A 9 -6.38 2.88 12.89
C VAL A 9 -6.03 3.12 11.43
N CYS A 10 -6.52 2.29 10.51
CA CYS A 10 -6.31 2.49 9.07
C CYS A 10 -7.03 3.74 8.55
N ILE A 11 -8.20 4.09 9.09
CA ILE A 11 -8.91 5.33 8.77
C ILE A 11 -8.09 6.53 9.22
N ALA A 12 -7.58 6.52 10.46
CA ALA A 12 -6.72 7.58 10.97
C ALA A 12 -5.46 7.76 10.12
N ASN A 13 -4.80 6.66 9.73
CA ASN A 13 -3.64 6.65 8.84
C ASN A 13 -3.94 7.26 7.47
N VAL A 14 -5.06 6.88 6.84
CA VAL A 14 -5.46 7.42 5.53
C VAL A 14 -5.70 8.93 5.64
N LEU A 15 -6.46 9.38 6.65
CA LEU A 15 -6.75 10.79 6.84
C LEU A 15 -5.50 11.60 7.14
N ASN A 16 -4.58 11.10 7.99
CA ASN A 16 -3.29 11.73 8.23
C ASN A 16 -2.50 11.94 6.93
N ASN A 17 -2.39 10.89 6.09
CA ASN A 17 -1.70 10.99 4.81
C ASN A 17 -2.39 11.96 3.85
N CYS A 18 -3.72 11.92 3.73
CA CYS A 18 -4.46 12.83 2.86
C CYS A 18 -4.27 14.29 3.28
N MET A 19 -4.28 14.59 4.58
CA MET A 19 -4.03 15.95 5.09
C MET A 19 -2.60 16.39 4.86
N ARG A 20 -1.62 15.51 5.10
CA ARG A 20 -0.21 15.82 4.89
C ARG A 20 0.09 16.25 3.46
N TYR A 21 -0.55 15.61 2.47
CA TYR A 21 -0.31 15.82 1.04
C TYR A 21 -1.41 16.60 0.33
N ASP A 22 -2.36 17.18 1.08
CA ASP A 22 -3.47 18.00 0.55
C ASP A 22 -4.32 17.23 -0.49
N ASN A 23 -4.76 16.03 -0.13
CA ASN A 23 -5.56 15.15 -0.98
C ASN A 23 -6.93 14.82 -0.34
N LEU A 24 -7.50 15.74 0.44
CA LEU A 24 -8.79 15.51 1.10
C LEU A 24 -9.96 15.46 0.13
N ASP A 25 -9.88 16.15 -1.01
CA ASP A 25 -10.83 16.11 -2.10
C ASP A 25 -11.12 14.66 -2.57
N VAL A 26 -10.12 13.80 -2.55
CA VAL A 26 -10.31 12.36 -2.84
C VAL A 26 -11.26 11.70 -1.83
N ILE A 27 -11.19 12.09 -0.56
CA ILE A 27 -12.02 11.53 0.52
C ILE A 27 -13.42 12.15 0.49
N GLU A 28 -13.52 13.47 0.42
CA GLU A 28 -14.77 14.20 0.51
C GLU A 28 -15.55 14.14 -0.82
N ASP A 29 -14.98 14.65 -1.90
CA ASP A 29 -15.64 14.68 -3.22
C ASP A 29 -15.57 13.33 -3.93
N GLY A 30 -14.41 12.66 -3.81
CA GLY A 30 -14.17 11.37 -4.46
C GLY A 30 -15.05 10.24 -3.92
N TYR A 31 -15.17 10.13 -2.60
CA TYR A 31 -15.89 9.05 -1.91
C TYR A 31 -17.11 9.50 -1.11
N GLY A 32 -17.40 10.80 -1.06
CA GLY A 32 -18.55 11.35 -0.35
C GLY A 32 -18.46 11.21 1.18
N ILE A 33 -17.26 11.17 1.73
CA ILE A 33 -17.02 10.99 3.16
C ILE A 33 -16.94 12.35 3.84
N ASN A 34 -17.91 12.67 4.71
CA ASN A 34 -18.00 13.95 5.38
C ASN A 34 -17.01 14.04 6.56
N LEU A 35 -16.09 14.99 6.52
CA LEU A 35 -15.08 15.26 7.55
C LEU A 35 -15.45 16.39 8.51
N LEU A 36 -16.63 16.99 8.38
CA LEU A 36 -17.11 18.03 9.31
C LEU A 36 -17.03 17.62 10.80
N PRO A 37 -17.34 16.37 11.20
CA PRO A 37 -17.15 15.97 12.61
C PRO A 37 -15.71 16.10 13.09
N LEU A 38 -14.70 15.81 12.24
CA LEU A 38 -13.29 15.98 12.56
C LEU A 38 -12.91 17.47 12.63
N ALA A 39 -13.40 18.27 11.69
CA ALA A 39 -13.16 19.73 11.69
C ALA A 39 -13.68 20.40 12.96
N LEU A 40 -14.91 20.06 13.39
CA LEU A 40 -15.49 20.59 14.62
C LEU A 40 -14.71 20.14 15.85
N PHE A 41 -14.37 18.86 15.96
CA PHE A 41 -13.56 18.34 17.06
C PHE A 41 -12.20 19.06 17.15
N ALA A 42 -11.50 19.13 16.02
CA ALA A 42 -10.17 19.72 15.93
C ALA A 42 -10.18 21.21 16.32
N SER A 43 -11.13 21.98 15.79
CA SER A 43 -11.25 23.42 16.07
C SER A 43 -11.56 23.73 17.54
N GLN A 44 -12.24 22.82 18.25
CA GLN A 44 -12.59 22.99 19.66
C GLN A 44 -11.48 22.51 20.62
N THR A 45 -10.59 21.64 20.15
CA THR A 45 -9.64 20.91 21.01
C THR A 45 -8.21 21.43 20.87
N TYR A 46 -7.80 21.86 19.67
CA TYR A 46 -6.42 22.24 19.40
C TYR A 46 -6.31 23.74 19.11
N GLU A 47 -5.43 24.42 19.83
CA GLU A 47 -5.18 25.86 19.65
C GLU A 47 -4.06 26.09 18.63
N ASN A 48 -2.94 25.38 18.77
CA ASN A 48 -1.78 25.48 17.90
C ASN A 48 -1.48 24.16 17.17
N ALA A 49 -1.33 24.21 15.86
CA ALA A 49 -1.02 23.05 15.04
C ALA A 49 -0.10 23.41 13.85
N GLU A 50 0.71 24.46 13.96
CA GLU A 50 1.53 24.97 12.85
C GLU A 50 2.45 23.90 12.26
N ARG A 51 3.00 23.00 13.07
CA ARG A 51 3.85 21.90 12.62
C ARG A 51 3.15 20.85 11.74
N PHE A 52 1.82 20.82 11.82
CA PHE A 52 0.97 19.91 11.03
C PHE A 52 0.43 20.54 9.75
N ARG A 53 0.99 21.71 9.38
CA ARG A 53 0.64 22.35 8.13
C ARG A 53 0.88 21.41 6.94
N PRO A 54 -0.09 21.24 6.03
CA PRO A 54 0.06 20.42 4.84
C PRO A 54 1.28 20.81 3.99
N LYS A 55 1.93 19.83 3.38
CA LYS A 55 3.14 20.01 2.54
C LYS A 55 2.79 20.04 1.05
N SER A 56 1.82 20.87 0.66
CA SER A 56 1.38 20.92 -0.73
C SER A 56 1.79 22.22 -1.42
N VAL A 57 1.99 22.15 -2.73
CA VAL A 57 2.22 23.31 -3.60
C VAL A 57 0.94 24.14 -3.75
N SER A 58 -0.23 23.51 -3.66
CA SER A 58 -1.55 24.18 -3.78
C SER A 58 -1.97 24.94 -2.52
N ILE A 59 -1.26 24.79 -1.42
CA ILE A 59 -1.60 25.42 -0.14
C ILE A 59 -1.65 26.94 -0.20
N ASP A 60 -0.94 27.55 -1.12
CA ASP A 60 -0.95 29.02 -1.33
C ASP A 60 -2.29 29.53 -1.87
N SER A 61 -3.18 28.66 -2.32
CA SER A 61 -4.54 29.00 -2.76
C SER A 61 -5.56 29.04 -1.63
N TYR A 62 -5.21 28.53 -0.43
CA TYR A 62 -6.07 28.48 0.74
C TYR A 62 -5.98 29.78 1.56
N SER A 63 -7.06 30.16 2.22
CA SER A 63 -7.01 31.23 3.22
C SER A 63 -6.21 30.78 4.46
N SER A 64 -5.69 31.75 5.22
CA SER A 64 -4.98 31.44 6.49
C SER A 64 -5.86 30.71 7.50
N LYS A 65 -7.18 30.93 7.46
CA LYS A 65 -8.14 30.23 8.34
C LYS A 65 -8.34 28.78 7.92
N ASP A 66 -8.37 28.51 6.62
CA ASP A 66 -8.50 27.14 6.10
C ASP A 66 -7.24 26.33 6.42
N ILE A 67 -6.07 26.94 6.26
CA ILE A 67 -4.78 26.31 6.63
C ILE A 67 -4.72 26.01 8.12
N ASP A 68 -5.16 26.94 9.00
CA ASP A 68 -5.21 26.72 10.44
C ASP A 68 -6.13 25.54 10.78
N LEU A 69 -7.34 25.51 10.21
CA LEU A 69 -8.29 24.42 10.44
C LEU A 69 -7.74 23.07 9.94
N LEU A 70 -7.18 23.02 8.72
CA LEU A 70 -6.56 21.82 8.17
C LEU A 70 -5.40 21.32 9.05
N SER A 71 -4.58 22.24 9.56
CA SER A 71 -3.48 21.89 10.47
C SER A 71 -3.99 21.30 11.78
N LYS A 72 -5.06 21.86 12.35
CA LYS A 72 -5.71 21.33 13.56
C LYS A 72 -6.35 19.97 13.34
N MET A 73 -7.03 19.77 12.20
CA MET A 73 -7.58 18.47 11.80
C MET A 73 -6.47 17.43 11.65
N HIS A 74 -5.35 17.81 11.04
CA HIS A 74 -4.19 16.97 10.87
C HIS A 74 -3.56 16.54 12.20
N LYS A 75 -3.33 17.51 13.12
CA LYS A 75 -2.84 17.21 14.47
C LYS A 75 -3.79 16.28 15.22
N ALA A 76 -5.10 16.56 15.19
CA ALA A 76 -6.11 15.76 15.86
C ALA A 76 -6.11 14.30 15.41
N ILE A 77 -6.16 14.08 14.09
CA ILE A 77 -6.19 12.71 13.57
C ILE A 77 -4.85 11.99 13.76
N CYS A 78 -3.72 12.72 13.76
CA CYS A 78 -2.39 12.19 14.02
C CYS A 78 -2.27 11.66 15.45
N ILE A 79 -2.73 12.42 16.46
CA ILE A 79 -2.75 11.98 17.87
C ILE A 79 -3.68 10.76 18.04
N ILE A 80 -4.87 10.78 17.44
CA ILE A 80 -5.80 9.64 17.47
C ILE A 80 -5.14 8.41 16.82
N GLN A 81 -4.42 8.59 15.71
CA GLN A 81 -3.67 7.52 15.06
C GLN A 81 -2.69 6.86 16.02
N PHE A 82 -1.83 7.63 16.70
CA PHE A 82 -0.84 7.07 17.62
C PHE A 82 -1.48 6.35 18.81
N LYS A 83 -2.60 6.87 19.34
CA LYS A 83 -3.36 6.15 20.36
C LYS A 83 -3.86 4.79 19.88
N LEU A 84 -4.44 4.75 18.70
CA LEU A 84 -4.97 3.52 18.10
C LEU A 84 -3.85 2.54 17.71
N GLU A 85 -2.71 3.05 17.24
CA GLU A 85 -1.52 2.24 16.96
C GLU A 85 -0.97 1.58 18.23
N GLY A 86 -0.80 2.33 19.32
CA GLY A 86 -0.38 1.78 20.61
C GLY A 86 -1.33 0.70 21.13
N GLN A 87 -2.66 0.93 21.05
CA GLN A 87 -3.66 -0.09 21.39
C GLN A 87 -3.55 -1.35 20.51
N LEU A 88 -3.30 -1.19 19.21
CA LEU A 88 -3.15 -2.31 18.28
C LEU A 88 -1.87 -3.10 18.58
N ILE A 89 -0.75 -2.41 18.78
CA ILE A 89 0.55 -3.00 19.13
C ILE A 89 0.44 -3.82 20.42
N ALA A 90 -0.24 -3.28 21.42
CA ALA A 90 -0.48 -3.98 22.70
C ALA A 90 -1.34 -5.26 22.52
N ARG A 91 -2.31 -5.27 21.57
CA ARG A 91 -3.12 -6.46 21.26
C ARG A 91 -2.36 -7.52 20.45
N HIS A 92 -1.32 -7.13 19.72
CA HIS A 92 -0.61 -7.96 18.75
C HIS A 92 0.90 -7.97 18.98
N PRO A 93 1.37 -8.53 20.13
CA PRO A 93 2.80 -8.65 20.40
C PRO A 93 3.55 -9.48 19.36
N GLU A 94 2.85 -10.36 18.63
CA GLU A 94 3.40 -11.14 17.52
C GLU A 94 3.85 -10.29 16.33
N PHE A 95 3.40 -9.05 16.20
CA PHE A 95 3.86 -8.12 15.17
C PHE A 95 5.26 -7.57 15.46
N ASN A 96 5.79 -7.80 16.66
CA ASN A 96 7.13 -7.36 17.08
C ASN A 96 7.36 -5.85 16.86
N MET A 97 6.40 -5.03 17.31
CA MET A 97 6.41 -3.58 17.12
C MET A 97 6.27 -2.81 18.46
N GLY A 98 6.57 -3.43 19.60
CA GLY A 98 6.43 -2.79 20.92
C GLY A 98 7.26 -1.51 21.08
N ASP A 99 8.40 -1.42 20.40
CA ASP A 99 9.24 -0.22 20.31
C ASP A 99 8.59 0.94 19.53
N ARG A 100 7.48 0.69 18.82
CA ARG A 100 6.76 1.68 18.01
C ARG A 100 5.53 2.26 18.70
N ASP A 101 5.21 1.85 19.91
CA ASP A 101 4.25 2.58 20.76
C ASP A 101 4.92 3.84 21.36
N LEU A 102 5.19 4.81 20.47
CA LEU A 102 5.99 5.98 20.79
C LEU A 102 5.25 6.96 21.71
N LEU A 103 3.92 7.02 21.62
CA LEU A 103 3.13 7.91 22.49
C LEU A 103 3.27 7.52 23.97
N SER A 104 3.33 6.21 24.27
CA SER A 104 3.53 5.70 25.62
C SER A 104 4.98 5.86 26.12
N GLN A 105 5.92 6.17 25.25
CA GLN A 105 7.34 6.38 25.60
C GLN A 105 7.68 7.84 25.89
N ILE A 106 6.72 8.76 25.72
CA ILE A 106 6.95 10.18 26.02
C ILE A 106 7.10 10.39 27.52
N ASN A 107 8.18 11.06 27.93
CA ASN A 107 8.27 11.67 29.25
C ASN A 107 7.49 13.00 29.23
N PHE A 108 6.23 12.94 29.64
CA PHE A 108 5.34 14.12 29.64
C PHE A 108 5.76 15.22 30.64
N LYS A 109 6.62 14.91 31.61
CA LYS A 109 7.12 15.92 32.59
C LYS A 109 8.16 16.82 31.92
N ASP A 110 9.08 16.21 31.17
CA ASP A 110 10.22 16.91 30.56
C ASP A 110 9.99 17.13 29.04
N MET A 111 8.90 16.61 28.50
CA MET A 111 8.56 16.63 27.07
C MET A 111 9.69 16.09 26.20
N THR A 112 10.19 14.92 26.58
CA THR A 112 11.25 14.20 25.87
C THR A 112 10.82 12.79 25.49
N ILE A 113 11.53 12.19 24.55
CA ILE A 113 11.39 10.78 24.17
C ILE A 113 12.76 10.21 23.84
N THR A 114 12.99 8.93 24.13
CA THR A 114 14.25 8.23 23.77
C THR A 114 14.03 7.42 22.50
N ILE A 115 14.79 7.72 21.44
CA ILE A 115 14.81 6.97 20.17
C ILE A 115 16.24 6.45 20.00
N ASP A 116 16.38 5.15 19.75
CA ASP A 116 17.66 4.46 19.54
C ASP A 116 18.72 4.80 20.62
N GLY A 117 18.25 4.90 21.88
CA GLY A 117 19.10 5.20 23.04
C GLY A 117 19.49 6.68 23.22
N THR A 118 19.01 7.56 22.36
CA THR A 118 19.25 9.02 22.43
C THR A 118 17.96 9.74 22.86
N GLU A 119 18.09 10.64 23.84
CA GLU A 119 16.98 11.48 24.30
C GLU A 119 16.79 12.68 23.38
N HIS A 120 15.56 12.94 22.99
CA HIS A 120 15.16 14.07 22.13
C HIS A 120 14.04 14.88 22.77
N TYR A 121 14.14 16.20 22.70
CA TYR A 121 13.05 17.11 23.07
C TYR A 121 11.98 17.11 21.98
N LEU A 122 10.71 17.10 22.40
CA LEU A 122 9.58 17.20 21.49
C LEU A 122 9.45 18.63 20.95
N LEU A 123 9.22 18.75 19.65
CA LEU A 123 9.02 20.03 18.95
C LEU A 123 7.60 20.61 19.14
N ASP A 124 6.64 19.76 19.45
CA ASP A 124 5.28 20.12 19.83
C ASP A 124 4.98 19.40 21.17
N THR A 125 4.60 20.17 22.15
CA THR A 125 4.38 19.73 23.55
C THR A 125 2.91 19.79 23.96
N GLU A 126 2.01 20.14 23.03
CA GLU A 126 0.58 20.26 23.29
C GLU A 126 -0.16 18.97 22.96
N PHE A 127 -0.51 18.22 23.98
CA PHE A 127 -1.26 16.97 23.90
C PHE A 127 -2.58 17.04 24.68
N PRO A 128 -3.55 17.91 24.29
CA PRO A 128 -4.72 18.23 25.11
C PRO A 128 -5.64 17.04 25.38
N THR A 129 -5.55 15.98 24.58
CA THR A 129 -6.40 14.78 24.73
C THR A 129 -5.64 13.57 25.27
N VAL A 130 -4.34 13.69 25.56
CA VAL A 130 -3.52 12.58 26.05
C VAL A 130 -3.45 12.62 27.55
N ASP A 131 -3.85 11.53 28.21
CA ASP A 131 -3.62 11.31 29.64
C ASP A 131 -2.24 10.65 29.81
N PRO A 132 -1.28 11.26 30.51
CA PRO A 132 0.04 10.68 30.74
C PRO A 132 0.03 9.30 31.41
N GLU A 133 -1.01 8.98 32.21
CA GLU A 133 -1.13 7.66 32.86
C GLU A 133 -1.72 6.58 31.93
N GLU A 134 -2.51 6.99 30.93
CA GLU A 134 -3.12 6.11 29.94
C GLU A 134 -2.96 6.71 28.51
N PRO A 135 -1.73 6.89 27.99
CA PRO A 135 -1.47 7.73 26.80
C PRO A 135 -2.18 7.26 25.53
N THR A 136 -2.42 5.96 25.40
CA THR A 136 -3.09 5.39 24.23
C THR A 136 -4.61 5.33 24.33
N LYS A 137 -5.18 5.74 25.47
CA LYS A 137 -6.64 5.74 25.66
C LYS A 137 -7.29 6.88 24.89
N LEU A 138 -8.33 6.56 24.13
CA LEU A 138 -9.18 7.59 23.51
C LEU A 138 -10.04 8.29 24.55
N THR A 139 -10.24 9.59 24.38
CA THR A 139 -11.28 10.31 25.10
C THR A 139 -12.67 9.91 24.60
N SER A 140 -13.72 10.23 25.37
CA SER A 140 -15.10 9.93 24.93
C SER A 140 -15.49 10.67 23.64
N GLU A 141 -14.93 11.84 23.39
CA GLU A 141 -15.12 12.64 22.19
C GLU A 141 -14.39 12.03 21.01
N GLU A 142 -13.15 11.58 21.19
CA GLU A 142 -12.39 10.85 20.16
C GLU A 142 -13.08 9.53 19.77
N GLU A 143 -13.60 8.78 20.76
CA GLU A 143 -14.37 7.56 20.47
C GLU A 143 -15.62 7.84 19.62
N LYS A 144 -16.38 8.90 19.97
CA LYS A 144 -17.57 9.31 19.23
C LYS A 144 -17.21 9.75 17.82
N LEU A 145 -16.10 10.49 17.66
CA LEU A 145 -15.58 10.91 16.37
C LEU A 145 -15.21 9.71 15.51
N MET A 146 -14.39 8.79 16.06
CA MET A 146 -13.95 7.61 15.32
C MET A 146 -15.12 6.70 14.92
N LYS A 147 -16.14 6.53 15.77
CA LYS A 147 -17.37 5.79 15.41
C LYS A 147 -18.08 6.42 14.21
N LYS A 148 -18.16 7.77 14.12
CA LYS A 148 -18.75 8.48 12.97
C LYS A 148 -17.90 8.29 11.70
N LEU A 149 -16.59 8.41 11.81
CA LEU A 149 -15.67 8.22 10.67
C LEU A 149 -15.72 6.77 10.16
N VAL A 150 -15.65 5.78 11.05
CA VAL A 150 -15.80 4.36 10.68
C VAL A 150 -17.12 4.13 9.94
N HIS A 151 -18.23 4.67 10.47
CA HIS A 151 -19.53 4.56 9.81
C HIS A 151 -19.51 5.19 8.40
N ALA A 152 -18.93 6.38 8.25
CA ALA A 152 -18.85 7.06 6.94
C ALA A 152 -18.03 6.27 5.91
N PHE A 153 -16.86 5.74 6.31
CA PHE A 153 -16.02 4.92 5.41
C PHE A 153 -16.70 3.60 5.01
N MET A 154 -17.36 2.93 5.96
CA MET A 154 -18.05 1.66 5.68
C MET A 154 -19.28 1.83 4.81
N ASN A 155 -19.93 2.99 4.82
CA ASN A 155 -21.13 3.26 4.06
C ASN A 155 -20.89 4.07 2.77
N SER A 156 -19.64 4.38 2.43
CA SER A 156 -19.31 4.97 1.13
C SER A 156 -19.44 3.91 0.03
N GLU A 157 -20.54 3.96 -0.71
CA GLU A 157 -20.87 2.97 -1.75
C GLU A 157 -19.77 2.85 -2.81
N LYS A 158 -19.24 3.99 -3.27
CA LYS A 158 -18.17 4.04 -4.27
C LYS A 158 -16.88 3.39 -3.74
N LEU A 159 -16.50 3.68 -2.47
CA LEU A 159 -15.35 3.07 -1.84
C LEU A 159 -15.54 1.55 -1.72
N GLN A 160 -16.69 1.09 -1.26
CA GLN A 160 -16.98 -0.33 -1.10
C GLN A 160 -16.97 -1.07 -2.45
N LYS A 161 -17.48 -0.48 -3.53
CA LYS A 161 -17.39 -1.04 -4.89
C LYS A 161 -15.93 -1.20 -5.35
N HIS A 162 -15.08 -0.19 -5.14
CA HIS A 162 -13.67 -0.27 -5.50
C HIS A 162 -12.94 -1.37 -4.70
N ILE A 163 -13.22 -1.46 -3.40
CA ILE A 163 -12.60 -2.49 -2.56
C ILE A 163 -13.11 -3.89 -2.90
N HIS A 164 -14.38 -4.04 -3.21
CA HIS A 164 -14.93 -5.32 -3.70
C HIS A 164 -14.20 -5.78 -4.97
N PHE A 165 -13.96 -4.86 -5.92
CA PHE A 165 -13.16 -5.17 -7.11
C PHE A 165 -11.74 -5.63 -6.75
N LEU A 166 -11.06 -4.93 -5.83
CA LEU A 166 -9.71 -5.34 -5.38
C LEU A 166 -9.72 -6.71 -4.69
N LEU A 167 -10.76 -7.05 -3.95
CA LEU A 167 -10.89 -8.35 -3.29
C LEU A 167 -11.18 -9.49 -4.28
N THR A 168 -11.96 -9.23 -5.32
CA THR A 168 -12.36 -10.26 -6.29
C THR A 168 -11.32 -10.49 -7.38
N SER A 169 -10.58 -9.44 -7.77
CA SER A 169 -9.64 -9.46 -8.89
C SER A 169 -8.17 -9.31 -8.49
N GLY A 170 -7.91 -8.89 -7.26
CA GLY A 170 -6.56 -8.67 -6.73
C GLY A 170 -6.06 -9.83 -5.88
N SER A 171 -4.73 -9.84 -5.67
CA SER A 171 -4.03 -10.78 -4.78
C SER A 171 -2.73 -10.15 -4.28
N MET A 172 -2.08 -10.80 -3.31
CA MET A 172 -0.76 -10.37 -2.83
C MET A 172 0.32 -10.50 -3.90
N TYR A 173 0.17 -11.43 -4.83
CA TYR A 173 1.02 -11.61 -6.00
C TYR A 173 0.23 -12.25 -7.14
N LEU A 174 0.79 -12.20 -8.34
CA LEU A 174 0.24 -12.86 -9.52
C LEU A 174 1.38 -13.57 -10.27
N CYS A 175 1.18 -14.86 -10.57
CA CYS A 175 1.98 -15.57 -11.58
C CYS A 175 1.17 -15.56 -12.87
N PHE A 176 1.71 -14.94 -13.93
CA PHE A 176 1.02 -14.85 -15.22
C PHE A 176 2.01 -14.93 -16.37
N ASN A 177 1.77 -15.84 -17.30
CA ASN A 177 2.68 -16.14 -18.42
C ASN A 177 4.13 -16.30 -17.96
N ASP A 178 4.34 -17.10 -16.94
CA ASP A 178 5.64 -17.35 -16.29
C ASP A 178 6.31 -16.10 -15.68
N ASN A 179 5.60 -14.99 -15.51
CA ASN A 179 6.13 -13.84 -14.78
C ASN A 179 5.52 -13.76 -13.37
N LEU A 180 6.34 -13.33 -12.41
CA LEU A 180 5.93 -13.09 -11.02
C LEU A 180 5.73 -11.59 -10.79
N LEU A 181 4.53 -11.18 -10.43
CA LEU A 181 4.17 -9.80 -10.15
C LEU A 181 3.81 -9.63 -8.68
N PHE A 182 4.41 -8.67 -7.99
CA PHE A 182 4.02 -8.26 -6.63
C PHE A 182 4.40 -6.81 -6.36
N HIS A 183 3.77 -6.18 -5.36
CA HIS A 183 3.95 -4.75 -5.12
C HIS A 183 5.25 -4.41 -4.41
N GLY A 184 5.44 -4.87 -3.19
CA GLY A 184 6.50 -4.44 -2.27
C GLY A 184 7.77 -5.31 -2.35
N CYS A 185 7.96 -6.19 -1.39
CA CYS A 185 9.12 -7.07 -1.32
C CYS A 185 8.74 -8.49 -0.88
N VAL A 186 9.59 -9.47 -1.17
CA VAL A 186 9.61 -10.74 -0.45
C VAL A 186 10.61 -10.57 0.70
N PRO A 187 10.17 -10.55 1.97
CA PRO A 187 11.03 -10.22 3.08
C PRO A 187 12.22 -11.16 3.23
N LEU A 188 13.42 -10.60 3.42
CA LEU A 188 14.67 -11.32 3.59
C LEU A 188 15.34 -10.95 4.91
N ASN A 189 16.11 -11.89 5.45
CA ASN A 189 17.14 -11.64 6.44
C ASN A 189 18.36 -10.98 5.78
N GLU A 190 19.27 -10.43 6.60
CA GLU A 190 20.49 -9.74 6.12
C GLU A 190 21.41 -10.63 5.26
N ASP A 191 21.36 -11.95 5.46
CA ASP A 191 22.13 -12.93 4.68
C ASP A 191 21.48 -13.34 3.35
N GLY A 192 20.32 -12.73 3.00
CA GLY A 192 19.56 -13.02 1.79
C GLY A 192 18.64 -14.23 1.88
N SER A 193 18.57 -14.93 3.02
CA SER A 193 17.60 -16.00 3.23
C SER A 193 16.18 -15.45 3.43
N LEU A 194 15.16 -16.25 3.09
CA LEU A 194 13.75 -15.87 3.29
C LEU A 194 13.45 -15.67 4.77
N MET A 195 12.94 -14.48 5.13
CA MET A 195 12.55 -14.13 6.49
C MET A 195 11.28 -14.89 6.90
N GLU A 196 11.30 -15.47 8.10
CA GLU A 196 10.14 -16.16 8.67
C GLU A 196 9.30 -15.22 9.51
N PHE A 197 7.98 -15.26 9.30
CA PHE A 197 6.99 -14.55 10.08
C PHE A 197 6.15 -15.54 10.90
N LYS A 198 6.05 -15.28 12.19
CA LYS A 198 5.16 -16.05 13.07
C LYS A 198 3.77 -15.42 13.04
N LEU A 199 2.84 -16.05 12.34
CA LEU A 199 1.44 -15.61 12.22
C LEU A 199 0.52 -16.74 12.70
N ASN A 200 -0.41 -16.45 13.62
CA ASN A 200 -1.35 -17.45 14.14
C ASN A 200 -0.67 -18.75 14.64
N ASN A 201 0.46 -18.63 15.36
CA ASN A 201 1.27 -19.74 15.89
C ASN A 201 1.93 -20.65 14.84
N ALA A 202 1.95 -20.27 13.56
CA ALA A 202 2.69 -20.93 12.49
C ALA A 202 3.72 -19.98 11.89
N LEU A 203 4.78 -20.56 11.30
CA LEU A 203 5.83 -19.83 10.61
C LEU A 203 5.57 -19.86 9.11
N PHE A 204 5.69 -18.71 8.47
CA PHE A 204 5.50 -18.54 7.03
C PHE A 204 6.62 -17.71 6.44
N LYS A 205 7.08 -18.06 5.25
CA LYS A 205 8.07 -17.32 4.45
C LYS A 205 7.80 -17.44 2.96
N GLY A 206 8.44 -16.63 2.16
CA GLY A 206 8.35 -16.68 0.70
C GLY A 206 6.91 -16.70 0.19
N LYS A 207 6.61 -17.62 -0.72
CA LYS A 207 5.27 -17.79 -1.31
C LYS A 207 4.20 -18.10 -0.26
N GLU A 208 4.50 -18.95 0.71
CA GLU A 208 3.53 -19.34 1.76
C GLU A 208 3.11 -18.11 2.61
N LEU A 209 4.03 -17.18 2.87
CA LEU A 209 3.72 -15.94 3.57
C LEU A 209 2.71 -15.11 2.77
N PHE A 210 2.91 -14.96 1.46
CA PHE A 210 1.98 -14.21 0.61
C PHE A 210 0.60 -14.86 0.54
N ASP A 211 0.54 -16.19 0.38
CA ASP A 211 -0.72 -16.94 0.38
C ASP A 211 -1.47 -16.79 1.72
N HIS A 212 -0.72 -16.74 2.84
CA HIS A 212 -1.31 -16.57 4.16
C HIS A 212 -1.80 -15.14 4.39
N CYS A 213 -1.03 -14.14 4.00
CA CYS A 213 -1.42 -12.74 4.04
C CYS A 213 -2.71 -12.49 3.24
N ASP A 214 -2.82 -13.03 2.02
CA ASP A 214 -4.03 -12.90 1.20
C ASP A 214 -5.27 -13.48 1.91
N LYS A 215 -5.13 -14.64 2.55
CA LYS A 215 -6.21 -15.26 3.34
C LYS A 215 -6.64 -14.39 4.53
N ILE A 216 -5.69 -13.78 5.24
CA ILE A 216 -6.00 -12.89 6.38
C ILE A 216 -6.69 -11.62 5.90
N VAL A 217 -6.20 -11.00 4.83
CA VAL A 217 -6.81 -9.80 4.23
C VAL A 217 -8.27 -10.04 3.86
N ARG A 218 -8.58 -11.18 3.23
CA ARG A 218 -9.97 -11.53 2.87
C ARG A 218 -10.87 -11.69 4.07
N ARG A 219 -10.35 -12.19 5.20
CA ARG A 219 -11.11 -12.32 6.47
C ARG A 219 -11.54 -10.97 7.05
N ALA A 220 -10.77 -9.89 6.82
CA ALA A 220 -11.15 -8.55 7.25
C ALA A 220 -12.49 -8.08 6.66
N PHE A 221 -12.91 -8.66 5.54
CA PHE A 221 -14.15 -8.34 4.82
C PHE A 221 -15.24 -9.42 4.98
N SER A 222 -15.06 -10.35 5.92
CA SER A 222 -16.08 -11.35 6.25
C SER A 222 -17.39 -10.69 6.65
N THR A 223 -18.51 -11.31 6.28
CA THR A 223 -19.87 -10.88 6.68
C THR A 223 -20.15 -11.11 8.17
N ASP A 224 -19.39 -11.99 8.83
CA ASP A 224 -19.48 -12.22 10.27
C ASP A 224 -18.86 -11.03 11.04
N GLN A 225 -19.73 -10.11 11.47
CA GLN A 225 -19.32 -8.87 12.15
C GLN A 225 -18.66 -9.10 13.52
N ASN A 226 -18.94 -10.21 14.17
CA ASN A 226 -18.46 -10.51 15.53
C ASN A 226 -17.29 -11.52 15.54
N SER A 227 -16.73 -11.84 14.38
CA SER A 227 -15.65 -12.80 14.27
C SER A 227 -14.31 -12.20 14.74
N SER A 228 -13.64 -12.86 15.69
CA SER A 228 -12.26 -12.52 16.08
C SER A 228 -11.29 -12.57 14.89
N LYS A 229 -11.58 -13.42 13.90
CA LYS A 229 -10.81 -13.51 12.65
C LYS A 229 -10.96 -12.25 11.79
N LYS A 230 -12.15 -11.63 11.79
CA LYS A 230 -12.38 -10.36 11.10
C LYS A 230 -11.58 -9.24 11.77
N ALA A 231 -11.68 -9.11 13.10
CA ALA A 231 -10.94 -8.11 13.86
C ALA A 231 -9.41 -8.25 13.65
N TYR A 232 -8.90 -9.48 13.74
CA TYR A 232 -7.50 -9.75 13.42
C TYR A 232 -7.12 -9.34 11.99
N GLY A 233 -7.98 -9.66 11.01
CA GLY A 233 -7.77 -9.25 9.62
C GLY A 233 -7.73 -7.73 9.43
N GLN A 234 -8.57 -6.98 10.16
CA GLN A 234 -8.58 -5.52 10.15
C GLN A 234 -7.28 -4.95 10.74
N ASP A 235 -6.80 -5.47 11.86
CA ASP A 235 -5.54 -5.08 12.48
C ASP A 235 -4.35 -5.50 11.60
N PHE A 236 -4.42 -6.66 10.95
CA PHE A 236 -3.39 -7.14 10.02
C PHE A 236 -3.26 -6.27 8.76
N LEU A 237 -4.33 -5.63 8.29
CA LEU A 237 -4.25 -4.65 7.19
C LEU A 237 -3.41 -3.43 7.56
N TRP A 238 -3.43 -3.00 8.83
CA TRP A 238 -2.50 -1.98 9.33
C TRP A 238 -1.06 -2.51 9.36
N PHE A 239 -0.84 -3.74 9.86
CA PHE A 239 0.49 -4.37 9.83
C PHE A 239 1.05 -4.46 8.40
N LEU A 240 0.25 -4.84 7.42
CA LEU A 240 0.69 -4.86 6.02
C LEU A 240 1.08 -3.47 5.50
N TRP A 241 0.41 -2.41 5.98
CA TRP A 241 0.69 -1.03 5.58
C TRP A 241 2.01 -0.48 6.12
N CYS A 242 2.33 -0.70 7.39
CA CYS A 242 3.47 -0.08 8.05
C CYS A 242 4.21 -1.01 9.04
N GLY A 243 3.84 -2.28 9.11
CA GLY A 243 4.47 -3.25 10.00
C GLY A 243 5.88 -3.61 9.58
N ARG A 244 6.72 -3.91 10.57
CA ARG A 244 8.14 -4.24 10.42
C ARG A 244 8.36 -5.33 9.37
N ASN A 245 9.08 -4.99 8.32
CA ASN A 245 9.41 -5.88 7.20
C ASN A 245 8.20 -6.53 6.52
N SER A 246 6.99 -5.96 6.64
CA SER A 246 5.83 -6.54 5.97
C SER A 246 6.03 -6.58 4.44
N PRO A 247 5.44 -7.55 3.73
CA PRO A 247 5.61 -7.67 2.27
C PRO A 247 5.18 -6.45 1.46
N LEU A 248 4.26 -5.63 1.97
CA LEU A 248 3.78 -4.44 1.27
C LEU A 248 4.57 -3.19 1.64
N PHE A 249 5.17 -3.13 2.83
CA PHE A 249 5.91 -1.98 3.31
C PHE A 249 7.43 -2.09 3.05
N GLY A 250 8.02 -3.26 3.31
CA GLY A 250 9.43 -3.57 3.03
C GLY A 250 10.44 -2.68 3.74
N ARG A 251 10.12 -2.20 4.93
CA ARG A 251 10.99 -1.40 5.80
C ARG A 251 10.88 -1.86 7.25
N ASP A 252 11.83 -1.44 8.08
CA ASP A 252 11.87 -1.76 9.50
C ASP A 252 10.77 -1.04 10.31
N HIS A 253 10.52 0.25 10.02
CA HIS A 253 9.47 1.06 10.65
C HIS A 253 9.12 2.28 9.81
N ILE A 254 7.97 2.89 10.11
CA ILE A 254 7.55 4.17 9.56
C ILE A 254 7.86 5.29 10.56
N THR A 255 8.39 6.41 10.09
CA THR A 255 8.87 7.53 10.92
C THR A 255 7.87 8.69 11.00
N THR A 256 6.56 8.38 11.03
CA THR A 256 5.51 9.41 11.06
C THR A 256 5.61 10.27 12.32
N PHE A 257 5.77 9.65 13.50
CA PHE A 257 5.90 10.35 14.77
C PHE A 257 7.15 11.24 14.79
N GLU A 258 8.29 10.68 14.44
CA GLU A 258 9.58 11.37 14.48
C GLU A 258 9.57 12.62 13.60
N ARG A 259 8.96 12.53 12.42
CA ARG A 259 8.87 13.66 11.48
C ARG A 259 8.02 14.82 11.98
N TYR A 260 7.08 14.58 12.88
CA TYR A 260 6.26 15.64 13.49
C TYR A 260 6.88 16.19 14.77
N PHE A 261 7.48 15.32 15.57
CA PHE A 261 7.83 15.65 16.96
C PHE A 261 9.33 15.77 17.24
N ILE A 262 10.21 15.29 16.35
CA ILE A 262 11.66 15.26 16.60
C ILE A 262 12.40 16.05 15.52
N ALA A 263 13.37 16.90 15.94
CA ALA A 263 14.15 17.72 15.03
C ALA A 263 15.28 16.95 14.34
N ALA A 264 15.81 15.91 14.99
CA ALA A 264 16.99 15.15 14.57
C ALA A 264 16.72 14.34 13.28
N PRO A 265 17.33 14.68 12.13
CA PRO A 265 17.03 14.03 10.85
C PRO A 265 17.39 12.54 10.81
N GLU A 266 18.34 12.11 11.63
CA GLU A 266 18.75 10.70 11.76
C GLU A 266 17.58 9.81 12.22
N THR A 267 16.68 10.32 13.06
CA THR A 267 15.49 9.59 13.52
C THR A 267 14.43 9.43 12.42
N HIS A 268 14.58 10.12 11.30
CA HIS A 268 13.67 10.05 10.15
C HIS A 268 14.05 8.98 9.12
N ASN A 269 15.09 8.19 9.40
CA ASN A 269 15.56 7.14 8.51
C ASN A 269 14.67 5.89 8.67
N GLU A 270 14.26 5.32 7.55
CA GLU A 270 13.47 4.08 7.46
C GLU A 270 14.32 3.05 6.71
N GLN A 271 14.93 2.12 7.45
CA GLN A 271 15.80 1.12 6.85
C GLN A 271 15.00 0.16 5.97
N LYS A 272 15.44 -0.02 4.73
CA LYS A 272 14.81 -0.94 3.79
C LYS A 272 15.17 -2.37 4.13
N ASN A 273 14.22 -3.30 3.89
CA ASN A 273 14.48 -4.73 3.97
C ASN A 273 15.62 -5.16 3.04
N ALA A 274 16.38 -6.17 3.42
CA ALA A 274 17.49 -6.70 2.64
C ALA A 274 17.13 -7.12 1.21
N TYR A 275 15.85 -7.39 0.92
CA TYR A 275 15.35 -7.62 -0.44
C TYR A 275 15.85 -6.57 -1.44
N TYR A 276 15.87 -5.29 -1.06
CA TYR A 276 16.31 -4.19 -1.94
C TYR A 276 17.83 -4.11 -2.14
N GLN A 277 18.61 -4.97 -1.49
CA GLN A 277 20.02 -5.19 -1.78
C GLN A 277 20.16 -6.32 -2.80
N TYR A 278 19.49 -7.46 -2.55
CA TYR A 278 19.60 -8.68 -3.36
C TYR A 278 18.82 -8.64 -4.68
N TYR A 279 17.75 -7.83 -4.77
CA TYR A 279 16.86 -7.81 -5.95
C TYR A 279 17.57 -7.39 -7.26
N SER A 280 18.79 -6.82 -7.18
CA SER A 280 19.64 -6.49 -8.34
C SER A 280 20.52 -7.66 -8.81
N GLU A 281 20.51 -8.79 -8.10
CA GLU A 281 21.31 -9.98 -8.42
C GLU A 281 20.48 -10.98 -9.23
N GLU A 282 20.99 -11.36 -10.40
CA GLU A 282 20.30 -12.31 -11.28
C GLU A 282 20.05 -13.66 -10.61
N LYS A 283 21.06 -14.19 -9.90
CA LYS A 283 20.96 -15.48 -9.18
C LYS A 283 19.83 -15.46 -8.16
N PHE A 284 19.74 -14.40 -7.37
CA PHE A 284 18.66 -14.23 -6.38
C PHE A 284 17.29 -14.21 -7.07
N CYS A 285 17.13 -13.46 -8.14
CA CYS A 285 15.87 -13.39 -8.88
C CYS A 285 15.44 -14.75 -9.44
N ILE A 286 16.39 -15.54 -9.93
CA ILE A 286 16.12 -16.91 -10.42
C ILE A 286 15.64 -17.82 -9.28
N GLU A 287 16.29 -17.77 -8.11
CA GLU A 287 15.87 -18.58 -6.95
C GLU A 287 14.50 -18.14 -6.43
N LEU A 288 14.24 -16.82 -6.41
CA LEU A 288 12.94 -16.30 -6.02
C LEU A 288 11.82 -16.73 -6.98
N LEU A 289 12.06 -16.74 -8.29
CA LEU A 289 11.10 -17.27 -9.27
C LEU A 289 10.79 -18.75 -9.00
N LYS A 290 11.81 -19.56 -8.69
CA LYS A 290 11.62 -20.98 -8.34
C LYS A 290 10.80 -21.15 -7.05
N GLU A 291 10.98 -20.31 -6.05
CA GLU A 291 10.17 -20.29 -4.81
C GLU A 291 8.67 -20.16 -5.12
N PHE A 292 8.34 -19.38 -6.17
CA PHE A 292 6.96 -19.22 -6.67
C PHE A 292 6.57 -20.26 -7.74
N GLY A 293 7.39 -21.30 -7.97
CA GLY A 293 7.10 -22.38 -8.91
C GLY A 293 7.39 -22.05 -10.38
N ILE A 294 8.13 -20.98 -10.66
CA ILE A 294 8.43 -20.51 -12.02
C ILE A 294 9.85 -20.91 -12.39
N THR A 295 10.01 -21.70 -13.45
CA THR A 295 11.31 -22.21 -13.91
C THR A 295 11.70 -21.79 -15.32
N ASN A 296 10.82 -21.05 -16.02
CA ASN A 296 11.07 -20.59 -17.37
C ASN A 296 12.26 -19.61 -17.39
N LYS A 297 13.22 -19.86 -18.29
CA LYS A 297 14.42 -19.02 -18.43
C LYS A 297 14.13 -17.57 -18.84
N ASN A 298 12.98 -17.32 -19.50
CA ASN A 298 12.55 -15.99 -19.92
C ASN A 298 11.68 -15.27 -18.87
N ALA A 299 11.35 -15.95 -17.77
CA ALA A 299 10.57 -15.42 -16.68
C ALA A 299 11.18 -14.15 -16.08
N LYS A 300 10.33 -13.26 -15.67
CA LYS A 300 10.71 -12.01 -14.99
C LYS A 300 9.92 -11.79 -13.71
N ILE A 301 10.54 -11.08 -12.80
CA ILE A 301 9.85 -10.46 -11.65
C ILE A 301 9.44 -9.06 -12.07
N VAL A 302 8.19 -8.70 -11.80
CA VAL A 302 7.66 -7.34 -11.98
C VAL A 302 7.31 -6.78 -10.60
N ASN A 303 7.95 -5.70 -10.22
CA ASN A 303 7.91 -5.15 -8.88
C ASN A 303 7.62 -3.65 -8.92
N GLY A 304 7.13 -3.09 -7.80
CA GLY A 304 6.82 -1.68 -7.63
C GLY A 304 7.34 -1.11 -6.31
N HIS A 305 6.53 -0.26 -5.65
CA HIS A 305 6.73 0.30 -4.31
C HIS A 305 7.88 1.30 -4.16
N ILE A 306 9.05 1.01 -4.71
CA ILE A 306 10.17 1.97 -4.71
C ILE A 306 10.34 2.52 -6.12
N PRO A 307 9.98 3.79 -6.35
CA PRO A 307 10.03 4.39 -7.68
C PRO A 307 11.45 4.44 -8.24
N VAL A 308 11.55 4.22 -9.55
CA VAL A 308 12.80 4.40 -10.31
C VAL A 308 13.14 5.89 -10.39
N ARG A 309 14.33 6.26 -9.94
CA ARG A 309 14.81 7.65 -9.97
C ARG A 309 15.57 7.92 -11.25
N VAL A 310 14.85 8.19 -12.33
CA VAL A 310 15.44 8.45 -13.67
C VAL A 310 16.41 9.63 -13.62
N ARG A 311 16.13 10.66 -12.82
CA ARG A 311 17.04 11.81 -12.62
C ARG A 311 18.40 11.41 -12.06
N ASN A 312 18.48 10.28 -11.35
CA ASN A 312 19.73 9.74 -10.81
C ASN A 312 20.37 8.71 -11.76
N GLY A 313 19.87 8.55 -12.98
CA GLY A 313 20.36 7.57 -13.95
C GLY A 313 19.89 6.15 -13.70
N GLU A 314 18.89 5.93 -12.82
CA GLU A 314 18.32 4.60 -12.59
C GLU A 314 17.44 4.20 -13.77
N GLY A 315 17.52 2.90 -14.15
CA GLY A 315 16.63 2.29 -15.12
C GLY A 315 15.65 1.29 -14.49
N PRO A 316 14.54 0.97 -15.19
CA PRO A 316 13.54 0.02 -14.69
C PRO A 316 14.00 -1.45 -14.74
N LEU A 317 15.02 -1.81 -15.50
CA LEU A 317 15.59 -3.15 -15.53
C LEU A 317 16.71 -3.32 -14.52
N LYS A 318 16.63 -4.40 -13.75
CA LYS A 318 17.64 -4.83 -12.78
C LYS A 318 17.95 -6.33 -12.97
N ALA A 319 18.94 -6.85 -12.26
CA ALA A 319 19.29 -8.27 -12.24
C ALA A 319 19.48 -8.85 -13.65
N ASN A 320 20.25 -8.18 -14.49
CA ASN A 320 20.49 -8.58 -15.89
C ASN A 320 19.18 -8.84 -16.67
N GLY A 321 18.16 -8.01 -16.44
CA GLY A 321 16.84 -8.10 -17.06
C GLY A 321 15.87 -9.10 -16.43
N LYS A 322 16.22 -9.75 -15.31
CA LYS A 322 15.32 -10.65 -14.59
C LYS A 322 14.28 -9.93 -13.74
N LEU A 323 14.55 -8.69 -13.35
CA LEU A 323 13.61 -7.89 -12.57
C LEU A 323 13.29 -6.59 -13.30
N VAL A 324 12.00 -6.25 -13.32
CA VAL A 324 11.45 -5.03 -13.89
C VAL A 324 10.77 -4.23 -12.77
N VAL A 325 11.25 -3.04 -12.50
CA VAL A 325 10.58 -2.09 -11.59
C VAL A 325 9.72 -1.16 -12.44
N ILE A 326 8.40 -1.27 -12.33
CA ILE A 326 7.45 -0.48 -13.16
C ILE A 326 6.91 0.76 -12.42
N ASP A 327 7.38 1.03 -11.22
CA ASP A 327 7.01 2.22 -10.45
C ASP A 327 7.88 3.42 -10.83
N GLY A 328 7.27 4.43 -11.41
CA GLY A 328 7.89 5.71 -11.75
C GLY A 328 7.29 6.87 -10.98
N GLY A 329 6.34 6.59 -10.06
CA GLY A 329 5.62 7.60 -9.29
C GLY A 329 4.56 8.33 -10.11
N PHE A 330 3.46 7.66 -10.49
CA PHE A 330 2.29 8.29 -11.12
C PHE A 330 1.71 9.43 -10.27
N CYS A 331 1.89 9.39 -8.95
CA CYS A 331 1.51 10.48 -8.07
C CYS A 331 2.33 11.74 -8.38
N LYS A 332 1.65 12.85 -8.68
CA LYS A 332 2.26 14.14 -9.04
C LYS A 332 3.35 14.59 -8.05
N ALA A 333 3.15 14.30 -6.75
CA ALA A 333 4.11 14.64 -5.70
C ALA A 333 5.49 13.96 -5.86
N TYR A 334 5.56 12.80 -6.52
CA TYR A 334 6.82 12.07 -6.75
C TYR A 334 7.50 12.44 -8.07
N GLN A 335 6.78 12.98 -9.05
CA GLN A 335 7.30 13.26 -10.39
C GLN A 335 8.51 14.21 -10.39
N SER A 336 8.54 15.16 -9.45
CA SER A 336 9.69 16.06 -9.26
C SER A 336 10.97 15.33 -8.84
N VAL A 337 10.84 14.19 -8.16
CA VAL A 337 11.95 13.37 -7.67
C VAL A 337 12.33 12.28 -8.69
N THR A 338 11.35 11.62 -9.29
CA THR A 338 11.54 10.51 -10.22
C THR A 338 11.96 10.98 -11.61
N GLY A 339 11.40 12.10 -12.07
CA GLY A 339 11.65 12.68 -13.40
C GLY A 339 10.73 12.17 -14.49
N ILE A 340 9.83 11.23 -14.18
CA ILE A 340 8.81 10.67 -15.09
C ILE A 340 7.47 10.49 -14.37
N ALA A 341 6.40 10.25 -15.13
CA ALA A 341 5.09 9.93 -14.57
C ALA A 341 4.90 8.43 -14.28
N GLY A 342 5.68 7.55 -14.88
CA GLY A 342 5.59 6.11 -14.64
C GLY A 342 5.99 5.27 -15.83
N TYR A 343 5.80 3.94 -15.69
CA TYR A 343 6.12 2.98 -16.74
C TYR A 343 4.90 2.10 -17.07
N THR A 344 4.82 1.70 -18.34
CA THR A 344 3.95 0.60 -18.78
C THR A 344 4.80 -0.51 -19.38
N MET A 345 4.61 -1.73 -18.89
CA MET A 345 5.22 -2.92 -19.47
C MET A 345 4.23 -3.60 -20.41
N PHE A 346 4.67 -3.83 -21.65
CA PHE A 346 3.94 -4.60 -22.64
C PHE A 346 4.61 -5.98 -22.79
N PHE A 347 3.84 -7.03 -22.56
CA PHE A 347 4.25 -8.40 -22.83
C PHE A 347 3.61 -8.86 -24.15
N SER A 348 4.41 -9.34 -25.09
CA SER A 348 3.96 -9.76 -26.41
C SER A 348 4.57 -11.11 -26.79
N SER A 349 4.12 -11.67 -27.91
CA SER A 349 4.68 -12.91 -28.45
C SER A 349 6.17 -12.81 -28.80
N HIS A 350 6.71 -11.62 -29.01
CA HIS A 350 8.10 -11.37 -29.42
C HIS A 350 9.00 -10.91 -28.27
N GLY A 351 8.45 -10.58 -27.11
CA GLY A 351 9.23 -10.08 -26.01
C GLY A 351 8.50 -9.04 -25.16
N ILE A 352 9.28 -8.32 -24.37
CA ILE A 352 8.83 -7.29 -23.46
C ILE A 352 9.26 -5.92 -23.97
N ARG A 353 8.36 -4.96 -23.89
CA ARG A 353 8.62 -3.54 -24.13
C ARG A 353 8.22 -2.75 -22.90
N ILE A 354 9.05 -1.79 -22.50
CA ILE A 354 8.75 -0.85 -21.41
C ILE A 354 8.70 0.55 -22.00
N SER A 355 7.58 1.25 -21.79
CA SER A 355 7.39 2.64 -22.16
C SER A 355 7.39 3.51 -20.91
N ALA A 356 8.19 4.57 -20.91
CA ALA A 356 8.19 5.62 -19.90
C ALA A 356 7.20 6.71 -20.29
N HIS A 357 6.38 7.17 -19.35
CA HIS A 357 5.43 8.25 -19.54
C HIS A 357 5.98 9.52 -18.97
N GLN A 358 5.91 10.62 -19.75
CA GLN A 358 6.29 11.93 -19.27
C GLN A 358 5.18 12.55 -18.40
N PRO A 359 5.52 13.43 -17.45
CA PRO A 359 4.52 14.17 -16.70
C PRO A 359 3.56 14.93 -17.62
N TRP A 360 2.27 14.90 -17.32
CA TRP A 360 1.27 15.66 -18.07
C TRP A 360 1.32 17.14 -17.67
N CYS A 361 1.38 18.02 -18.67
CA CYS A 361 1.50 19.46 -18.46
C CYS A 361 0.20 20.16 -17.98
N GLY A 362 -0.94 19.47 -18.09
CA GLY A 362 -2.25 20.02 -17.74
C GLY A 362 -3.14 20.24 -18.97
N LEU A 363 -4.45 20.40 -18.72
CA LEU A 363 -5.45 20.52 -19.79
C LEU A 363 -5.26 21.80 -20.62
N GLU A 364 -5.01 22.93 -19.96
CA GLU A 364 -4.87 24.22 -20.63
C GLU A 364 -3.66 24.26 -21.57
N GLU A 365 -2.50 23.79 -21.10
CA GLU A 365 -1.29 23.71 -21.93
C GLU A 365 -1.45 22.69 -23.06
N SER A 366 -2.04 21.53 -22.76
CA SER A 366 -2.30 20.50 -23.77
C SER A 366 -3.22 21.01 -24.88
N LEU A 367 -4.28 21.75 -24.55
CA LEU A 367 -5.18 22.34 -25.53
C LEU A 367 -4.50 23.45 -26.35
N LYS A 368 -3.71 24.31 -25.68
CA LYS A 368 -3.00 25.42 -26.32
C LYS A 368 -1.97 24.94 -27.33
N ASP A 369 -1.18 23.94 -26.95
CA ASP A 369 -0.04 23.51 -27.73
C ASP A 369 -0.36 22.25 -28.58
N ASN A 370 -1.62 21.76 -28.53
CA ASN A 370 -2.10 20.54 -29.17
C ASN A 370 -1.20 19.33 -28.85
N THR A 371 -0.84 19.19 -27.57
CA THR A 371 0.03 18.13 -27.06
C THR A 371 -0.77 17.10 -26.26
N ASP A 372 -0.28 15.85 -26.25
CA ASP A 372 -0.81 14.77 -25.43
C ASP A 372 0.29 14.25 -24.50
N ILE A 373 -0.03 13.26 -23.67
CA ILE A 373 0.95 12.59 -22.82
C ILE A 373 2.00 11.92 -23.74
N SER A 374 3.24 12.39 -23.64
CA SER A 374 4.34 11.78 -24.37
C SER A 374 4.78 10.47 -23.69
N SER A 375 4.94 9.44 -24.49
CA SER A 375 5.41 8.14 -24.03
C SER A 375 6.54 7.64 -24.93
N GLU A 376 7.66 7.27 -24.33
CA GLU A 376 8.83 6.78 -25.06
C GLU A 376 9.12 5.33 -24.71
N THR A 377 9.42 4.50 -25.71
CA THR A 377 9.88 3.14 -25.47
C THR A 377 11.34 3.17 -25.06
N VAL A 378 11.59 2.91 -23.77
CA VAL A 378 12.94 2.95 -23.20
C VAL A 378 13.64 1.59 -23.22
N ILE A 379 12.88 0.49 -23.29
CA ILE A 379 13.42 -0.87 -23.29
C ILE A 379 12.67 -1.75 -24.25
N ARG A 380 13.45 -2.59 -24.98
CA ARG A 380 12.97 -3.73 -25.76
C ARG A 380 13.82 -4.94 -25.42
N ASP A 381 13.18 -5.99 -24.91
CA ASP A 381 13.81 -7.28 -24.60
C ASP A 381 13.11 -8.36 -25.43
N ASN A 382 13.74 -8.77 -26.53
CA ASN A 382 13.17 -9.72 -27.48
C ASN A 382 13.45 -11.15 -27.03
N PHE A 383 12.42 -11.99 -27.08
CA PHE A 383 12.60 -13.42 -26.84
C PHE A 383 13.31 -14.10 -28.05
N PRO A 384 14.18 -15.10 -27.78
CA PRO A 384 14.85 -15.86 -28.86
C PRO A 384 13.84 -16.55 -29.79
N GLU A 385 12.72 -16.99 -29.23
CA GLU A 385 11.64 -17.68 -29.96
C GLU A 385 10.31 -16.99 -29.66
N ARG A 386 9.45 -16.95 -30.68
CA ARG A 386 8.10 -16.38 -30.54
C ARG A 386 7.23 -17.22 -29.61
N ILE A 387 6.60 -16.61 -28.63
CA ILE A 387 5.60 -17.25 -27.78
C ILE A 387 4.29 -17.38 -28.54
N LEU A 388 3.78 -18.60 -28.68
CA LEU A 388 2.47 -18.86 -29.27
C LEU A 388 1.38 -18.80 -28.25
N VAL A 389 0.14 -18.44 -28.65
CA VAL A 389 -1.03 -18.38 -27.75
C VAL A 389 -1.19 -19.68 -26.97
N GLY A 390 -1.03 -20.83 -27.62
CA GLY A 390 -1.18 -22.14 -26.98
C GLY A 390 -0.20 -22.45 -25.85
N SER A 391 0.89 -21.68 -25.68
CA SER A 391 1.83 -21.79 -24.57
C SER A 391 1.63 -20.74 -23.45
N THR A 392 0.66 -19.84 -23.62
CA THR A 392 0.28 -18.86 -22.61
C THR A 392 -0.78 -19.41 -21.64
N ASP A 393 -0.95 -18.79 -20.47
CA ASP A 393 -1.99 -19.21 -19.53
C ASP A 393 -3.41 -19.04 -20.11
N THR A 394 -3.66 -17.97 -20.85
CA THR A 394 -4.92 -17.83 -21.63
C THR A 394 -5.07 -18.95 -22.67
N GLY A 395 -4.01 -19.34 -23.34
CA GLY A 395 -4.03 -20.43 -24.29
C GLY A 395 -4.31 -21.80 -23.67
N LYS A 396 -3.84 -22.05 -22.44
CA LYS A 396 -4.17 -23.26 -21.69
C LYS A 396 -5.68 -23.30 -21.39
N ILE A 397 -6.25 -22.21 -20.87
CA ILE A 397 -7.69 -22.09 -20.62
C ILE A 397 -8.51 -22.30 -21.89
N LEU A 398 -8.07 -21.73 -23.02
CA LEU A 398 -8.75 -21.92 -24.30
C LEU A 398 -8.71 -23.38 -24.76
N LYS A 399 -7.62 -24.10 -24.55
CA LYS A 399 -7.54 -25.54 -24.86
C LYS A 399 -8.52 -26.36 -24.02
N GLU A 400 -8.54 -26.12 -22.69
CA GLU A 400 -9.48 -26.78 -21.78
C GLU A 400 -10.93 -26.54 -22.23
N ASN A 401 -11.31 -25.28 -22.54
CA ASN A 401 -12.63 -24.96 -23.04
C ASN A 401 -12.96 -25.67 -24.37
N ILE A 402 -11.97 -25.80 -25.28
CA ILE A 402 -12.17 -26.54 -26.54
C ILE A 402 -12.44 -28.01 -26.23
N GLU A 403 -11.65 -28.65 -25.38
CA GLU A 403 -11.84 -30.06 -24.97
C GLU A 403 -13.19 -30.29 -24.32
N GLU A 404 -13.64 -29.39 -23.43
CA GLU A 404 -14.97 -29.44 -22.83
C GLU A 404 -16.10 -29.32 -23.88
N LEU A 405 -15.98 -28.39 -24.82
CA LEU A 405 -16.97 -28.19 -25.89
C LEU A 405 -17.01 -29.40 -26.86
N GLU A 406 -15.87 -30.01 -27.20
CA GLU A 406 -15.82 -31.22 -27.99
C GLU A 406 -16.45 -32.42 -27.30
N ALA A 407 -16.21 -32.57 -25.98
CA ALA A 407 -16.86 -33.57 -25.14
C ALA A 407 -18.39 -33.37 -25.08
N LEU A 408 -18.83 -32.10 -24.88
CA LEU A 408 -20.24 -31.74 -24.90
C LEU A 408 -20.89 -32.04 -26.25
N LEU A 409 -20.26 -31.69 -27.36
CA LEU A 409 -20.72 -31.97 -28.70
C LEU A 409 -20.87 -33.49 -28.94
N THR A 410 -19.89 -34.26 -28.47
CA THR A 410 -19.94 -35.70 -28.52
C THR A 410 -21.08 -36.28 -27.73
N ALA A 411 -21.37 -35.78 -26.52
CA ALA A 411 -22.48 -36.22 -25.69
C ALA A 411 -23.84 -35.96 -26.35
N TYR A 412 -24.00 -34.84 -27.04
CA TYR A 412 -25.21 -34.57 -27.82
C TYR A 412 -25.34 -35.51 -29.03
N ARG A 413 -24.27 -35.72 -29.79
CA ARG A 413 -24.27 -36.60 -30.97
C ARG A 413 -24.53 -38.07 -30.66
N THR A 414 -24.09 -38.52 -29.47
CA THR A 414 -24.27 -39.90 -29.01
C THR A 414 -25.59 -40.10 -28.23
N GLY A 415 -26.38 -39.05 -28.01
CA GLY A 415 -27.63 -39.12 -27.27
C GLY A 415 -27.46 -39.23 -25.75
N VAL A 416 -26.26 -39.09 -25.19
CA VAL A 416 -26.02 -39.07 -23.74
C VAL A 416 -26.70 -37.84 -23.12
N LEU A 417 -26.72 -36.72 -23.83
CA LEU A 417 -27.46 -35.52 -23.46
C LEU A 417 -28.59 -35.28 -24.46
N PRO A 418 -29.86 -35.19 -23.99
CA PRO A 418 -30.99 -34.89 -24.86
C PRO A 418 -30.96 -33.42 -25.29
N GLN A 419 -31.26 -33.16 -26.57
CA GLN A 419 -31.51 -31.80 -27.05
C GLN A 419 -32.88 -31.32 -26.52
N ILE A 420 -32.84 -30.32 -25.66
CA ILE A 420 -34.07 -29.66 -25.18
C ILE A 420 -34.36 -28.46 -26.05
N TYR A 421 -35.30 -28.57 -26.97
CA TYR A 421 -35.82 -27.42 -27.70
C TYR A 421 -36.80 -26.66 -26.78
N LYS A 422 -36.44 -25.44 -26.36
CA LYS A 422 -37.45 -24.52 -25.82
C LYS A 422 -38.43 -24.20 -26.94
N LYS A 423 -39.69 -24.62 -26.77
CA LYS A 423 -40.82 -24.20 -27.62
C LYS A 423 -41.13 -22.73 -27.37
#